data_41d697e1ab56c0a67946b9d2b024b461
#
_entry.id   41d697e1ab56c0a67946b9d2b024b461
#
_cell.length_a   1.000
_cell.length_b   1.000
_cell.length_c   1.000
_cell.angle_alpha   90.00
_cell.angle_beta   90.00
_cell.angle_gamma   90.00
#
_symmetry.space_group_name_H-M   'P 1'
#
loop_
_entity.id
_entity.type
_entity.pdbx_description
1 polymer ?
#
loop_
_entity_poly.entity_id
_entity_poly.type
_entity_poly.pdbx_seq_one_letter_code
_entity_poly.pdbx_strand_id
1 'polypeptide(L)'
;MDIIADEQREKVFNEKKSLYEKKIQNNLEVEFYPTSIWELNIYNYFSQIFSKYLKNSEKIQNFLKNCASNIDASEVFLFNKKTSLFISCYSNKEKKDEKIIEKMCISLKKIVKRIKQSENDFKEMTINNKNNIIYVSEFNEYCSIVVILLKDIRLELVKLNIKIGSKLFENEITN
;
A
#
# COMPACT_ATOMS: atom_id res chain seq x y z
N MET A 1 -23.65 7.31 7.74
CA MET A 1 -23.63 8.77 7.85
C MET A 1 -22.81 9.14 9.06
N ASP A 2 -21.71 9.85 8.90
CA ASP A 2 -21.02 10.43 10.05
C ASP A 2 -21.93 11.49 10.67
N ILE A 3 -22.21 11.30 11.95
CA ILE A 3 -23.14 12.15 12.71
C ILE A 3 -22.48 13.49 13.07
N ILE A 4 -21.17 13.63 12.83
CA ILE A 4 -20.36 14.77 13.22
C ILE A 4 -20.02 15.61 12.01
N ALA A 5 -20.36 16.89 12.00
CA ALA A 5 -19.96 17.84 10.95
C ALA A 5 -18.43 17.95 10.86
N ASP A 6 -17.89 18.13 9.66
CA ASP A 6 -16.44 18.17 9.40
C ASP A 6 -15.69 19.17 10.29
N GLU A 7 -16.30 20.32 10.51
CA GLU A 7 -15.75 21.39 11.38
C GLU A 7 -15.63 21.00 12.87
N GLN A 8 -16.39 20.02 13.30
CA GLN A 8 -16.40 19.54 14.69
C GLN A 8 -15.55 18.27 14.90
N ARG A 9 -15.13 17.59 13.84
CA ARG A 9 -14.43 16.31 13.92
C ARG A 9 -13.13 16.41 14.70
N GLU A 10 -12.34 17.43 14.43
CA GLU A 10 -11.05 17.63 15.11
C GLU A 10 -11.25 17.91 16.60
N LYS A 11 -12.23 18.74 16.95
CA LYS A 11 -12.56 19.03 18.34
C LYS A 11 -12.99 17.78 19.09
N VAL A 12 -13.91 17.01 18.53
CA VAL A 12 -14.40 15.76 19.13
C VAL A 12 -13.28 14.72 19.25
N PHE A 13 -12.40 14.63 18.24
CA PHE A 13 -11.24 13.75 18.31
C PHE A 13 -10.32 14.13 19.45
N ASN A 14 -9.96 15.41 19.59
CA ASN A 14 -9.07 15.88 20.65
C ASN A 14 -9.67 15.72 22.05
N GLU A 15 -10.97 15.94 22.21
CA GLU A 15 -11.68 15.69 23.46
C GLU A 15 -11.64 14.20 23.85
N LYS A 16 -11.92 13.32 22.89
CA LYS A 16 -11.85 11.86 23.11
C LYS A 16 -10.44 11.40 23.41
N LYS A 17 -9.45 11.85 22.64
CA LYS A 17 -8.04 11.58 22.85
C LYS A 17 -7.62 11.93 24.27
N SER A 18 -7.87 13.17 24.72
CA SER A 18 -7.54 13.62 26.09
C SER A 18 -8.22 12.78 27.17
N LEU A 19 -9.45 12.32 26.92
CA LEU A 19 -10.18 11.47 27.87
C LEU A 19 -9.56 10.08 27.98
N TYR A 20 -9.07 9.51 26.87
CA TYR A 20 -8.41 8.21 26.87
C TYR A 20 -6.99 8.31 27.43
N GLU A 21 -6.22 9.35 27.10
CA GLU A 21 -4.88 9.59 27.64
C GLU A 21 -4.89 9.64 29.19
N LYS A 22 -5.91 10.24 29.78
CA LYS A 22 -6.09 10.24 31.25
C LYS A 22 -6.37 8.87 31.86
N LYS A 23 -6.87 7.93 31.09
CA LYS A 23 -7.20 6.56 31.52
C LYS A 23 -6.07 5.56 31.30
N ILE A 24 -5.12 5.90 30.44
CA ILE A 24 -4.01 5.02 30.08
C ILE A 24 -2.94 5.16 31.17
N GLN A 25 -2.44 4.03 31.65
CA GLN A 25 -1.33 4.00 32.58
C GLN A 25 -0.06 4.55 31.91
N ASN A 26 0.72 5.35 32.63
CA ASN A 26 1.87 6.11 32.13
C ASN A 26 3.01 5.30 31.47
N ASN A 27 2.92 3.97 31.42
CA ASN A 27 3.95 3.09 30.87
C ASN A 27 3.65 2.58 29.44
N LEU A 28 2.55 3.02 28.84
CA LEU A 28 2.16 2.59 27.48
C LEU A 28 2.30 3.76 26.51
N GLU A 29 3.09 3.54 25.45
CA GLU A 29 3.13 4.44 24.30
C GLU A 29 1.88 4.16 23.44
N VAL A 30 0.98 5.13 23.33
CA VAL A 30 -0.29 5.00 22.61
C VAL A 30 -0.42 6.08 21.57
N GLU A 31 -0.73 5.67 20.35
CA GLU A 31 -1.00 6.58 19.25
C GLU A 31 -2.50 6.58 18.92
N PHE A 32 -3.03 7.76 18.62
CA PHE A 32 -4.44 7.95 18.27
C PHE A 32 -4.56 8.44 16.85
N TYR A 33 -5.44 7.81 16.06
CA TYR A 33 -5.69 8.17 14.67
C TYR A 33 -7.18 8.52 14.48
N PRO A 34 -7.48 9.70 13.90
CA PRO A 34 -8.85 10.07 13.58
C PRO A 34 -9.32 9.25 12.37
N THR A 35 -10.20 8.29 12.60
CA THR A 35 -10.72 7.43 11.54
C THR A 35 -12.24 7.45 11.50
N SER A 36 -12.78 7.22 10.31
CA SER A 36 -14.20 6.94 10.09
C SER A 36 -14.34 5.63 9.33
N ILE A 37 -15.32 4.81 9.68
CA ILE A 37 -15.63 3.57 8.94
C ILE A 37 -16.14 3.85 7.53
N TRP A 38 -16.55 5.08 7.25
CA TRP A 38 -17.06 5.55 5.96
C TRP A 38 -15.98 6.20 5.12
N GLU A 39 -14.86 6.56 5.72
CA GLU A 39 -13.72 7.16 5.06
C GLU A 39 -12.61 6.12 4.83
N LEU A 40 -11.88 6.35 3.79
CA LEU A 40 -10.84 5.42 3.34
C LEU A 40 -9.49 5.70 4.03
N ASN A 41 -9.42 6.80 4.79
CA ASN A 41 -8.24 7.20 5.58
C ASN A 41 -7.81 6.14 6.60
N ILE A 42 -8.71 5.28 7.05
CA ILE A 42 -8.38 4.13 7.93
C ILE A 42 -7.29 3.25 7.31
N TYR A 43 -7.27 3.07 5.97
CA TYR A 43 -6.24 2.28 5.30
C TYR A 43 -4.88 2.96 5.30
N ASN A 44 -4.84 4.30 5.22
CA ASN A 44 -3.61 5.07 5.34
C ASN A 44 -3.00 4.92 6.73
N TYR A 45 -3.81 5.02 7.77
CA TYR A 45 -3.33 4.83 9.14
C TYR A 45 -2.85 3.41 9.39
N PHE A 46 -3.58 2.39 8.94
CA PHE A 46 -3.08 1.02 9.02
C PHE A 46 -1.77 0.84 8.26
N SER A 47 -1.61 1.46 7.10
CA SER A 47 -0.37 1.41 6.33
C SER A 47 0.78 2.11 7.05
N GLN A 48 0.54 3.26 7.68
CA GLN A 48 1.54 3.96 8.50
C GLN A 48 1.96 3.11 9.70
N ILE A 49 1.00 2.54 10.43
CA ILE A 49 1.27 1.63 11.54
C ILE A 49 2.08 0.44 11.05
N PHE A 50 1.68 -0.19 9.95
CA PHE A 50 2.37 -1.35 9.41
C PHE A 50 3.80 -1.02 8.99
N SER A 51 4.03 0.10 8.30
CA SER A 51 5.37 0.53 7.88
C SER A 51 6.28 0.88 9.07
N LYS A 52 5.72 1.43 10.16
CA LYS A 52 6.46 1.74 11.38
C LYS A 52 6.97 0.48 12.10
N TYR A 53 6.18 -0.60 12.09
CA TYR A 53 6.53 -1.86 12.74
C TYR A 53 7.26 -2.86 11.83
N LEU A 54 7.41 -2.57 10.56
CA LEU A 54 8.20 -3.41 9.65
C LEU A 54 9.70 -3.24 9.93
N LYS A 55 10.33 -4.28 10.47
CA LYS A 55 11.76 -4.30 10.81
C LYS A 55 12.60 -4.00 9.59
N ASN A 56 12.42 -3.94 8.47
CA ASN A 56 13.28 -3.68 7.30
C ASN A 56 12.68 -2.64 6.33
N SER A 57 11.95 -1.64 6.84
CA SER A 57 11.26 -0.65 6.00
C SER A 57 12.20 0.06 5.03
N GLU A 58 13.42 0.38 5.44
CA GLU A 58 14.41 1.03 4.58
C GLU A 58 14.93 0.09 3.48
N LYS A 59 15.21 -1.18 3.81
CA LYS A 59 15.61 -2.18 2.82
C LYS A 59 14.49 -2.39 1.78
N ILE A 60 13.24 -2.43 2.22
CA ILE A 60 12.08 -2.54 1.33
C ILE A 60 11.98 -1.33 0.39
N GLN A 61 12.15 -0.12 0.91
CA GLN A 61 12.12 1.09 0.07
C GLN A 61 13.25 1.10 -0.96
N ASN A 62 14.47 0.76 -0.55
CA ASN A 62 15.61 0.67 -1.47
C ASN A 62 15.40 -0.39 -2.54
N PHE A 63 14.85 -1.55 -2.15
CA PHE A 63 14.49 -2.59 -3.10
C PHE A 63 13.46 -2.09 -4.13
N LEU A 64 12.37 -1.44 -3.70
CA LEU A 64 11.34 -0.92 -4.61
C LEU A 64 11.90 0.16 -5.54
N LYS A 65 12.80 1.02 -5.04
CA LYS A 65 13.52 2.01 -5.85
C LYS A 65 14.35 1.34 -6.95
N ASN A 66 15.13 0.34 -6.60
CA ASN A 66 15.96 -0.41 -7.55
C ASN A 66 15.08 -1.16 -8.57
N CYS A 67 14.00 -1.78 -8.09
CA CYS A 67 13.03 -2.42 -8.96
C CYS A 67 12.44 -1.44 -9.98
N ALA A 68 11.97 -0.28 -9.53
CA ALA A 68 11.42 0.76 -10.39
C ALA A 68 12.42 1.23 -11.44
N SER A 69 13.68 1.47 -11.05
CA SER A 69 14.74 1.90 -11.96
C SER A 69 15.05 0.86 -13.03
N ASN A 70 15.05 -0.43 -12.67
CA ASN A 70 15.37 -1.52 -13.60
C ASN A 70 14.27 -1.77 -14.65
N ILE A 71 13.03 -1.38 -14.35
CA ILE A 71 11.88 -1.57 -15.24
C ILE A 71 11.31 -0.27 -15.78
N ASP A 72 12.00 0.84 -15.54
CA ASP A 72 11.58 2.20 -15.91
C ASP A 72 10.13 2.51 -15.49
N ALA A 73 9.79 2.10 -14.27
CA ALA A 73 8.46 2.34 -13.72
C ALA A 73 8.36 3.72 -13.08
N SER A 74 7.25 4.40 -13.31
CA SER A 74 6.95 5.66 -12.63
C SER A 74 6.63 5.46 -11.15
N GLU A 75 5.97 4.37 -10.83
CA GLU A 75 5.54 4.06 -9.47
C GLU A 75 5.51 2.54 -9.24
N VAL A 76 5.94 2.10 -8.07
CA VAL A 76 5.89 0.70 -7.63
C VAL A 76 5.30 0.65 -6.23
N PHE A 77 4.30 -0.21 -6.02
CA PHE A 77 3.62 -0.39 -4.74
C PHE A 77 3.67 -1.83 -4.31
N LEU A 78 3.90 -2.05 -3.03
CA LEU A 78 3.87 -3.37 -2.40
C LEU A 78 2.69 -3.45 -1.43
N PHE A 79 1.92 -4.53 -1.53
CA PHE A 79 0.74 -4.78 -0.73
C PHE A 79 0.78 -6.14 -0.07
N ASN A 80 0.19 -6.26 1.11
CA ASN A 80 -0.05 -7.55 1.71
C ASN A 80 -1.14 -8.31 0.93
N LYS A 81 -0.83 -9.53 0.50
CA LYS A 81 -1.71 -10.35 -0.34
C LYS A 81 -3.06 -10.70 0.34
N LYS A 82 -3.05 -10.97 1.65
CA LYS A 82 -4.24 -11.38 2.39
C LYS A 82 -5.16 -10.21 2.72
N THR A 83 -4.58 -9.11 3.20
CA THR A 83 -5.33 -7.96 3.72
C THR A 83 -5.52 -6.86 2.68
N SER A 84 -4.72 -6.88 1.60
CA SER A 84 -4.60 -5.80 0.62
C SER A 84 -4.20 -4.46 1.26
N LEU A 85 -3.55 -4.52 2.43
CA LEU A 85 -2.98 -3.35 3.07
C LEU A 85 -1.67 -2.97 2.36
N PHE A 86 -1.49 -1.69 2.22
CA PHE A 86 -0.28 -1.10 1.67
C PHE A 86 0.91 -1.32 2.62
N ILE A 87 2.03 -1.75 2.09
CA ILE A 87 3.27 -1.99 2.83
C ILE A 87 4.25 -0.87 2.59
N SER A 88 4.57 -0.60 1.32
CA SER A 88 5.55 0.41 0.93
C SER A 88 5.36 0.80 -0.53
N CYS A 89 5.92 1.94 -0.94
CA CYS A 89 5.95 2.35 -2.34
C CYS A 89 7.22 3.11 -2.68
N TYR A 90 7.53 3.09 -3.97
CA TYR A 90 8.40 4.03 -4.62
C TYR A 90 7.62 4.82 -5.67
N SER A 91 7.83 6.13 -5.72
CA SER A 91 7.32 7.01 -6.76
C SER A 91 8.45 7.96 -7.17
N ASN A 92 8.64 8.18 -8.47
CA ASN A 92 9.58 9.17 -8.94
C ASN A 92 9.01 10.60 -8.92
N LYS A 93 7.76 10.77 -8.54
CA LYS A 93 7.15 12.07 -8.29
C LYS A 93 7.61 12.63 -6.95
N GLU A 94 7.98 13.91 -6.92
CA GLU A 94 8.52 14.60 -5.73
C GLU A 94 7.56 14.60 -4.53
N LYS A 95 6.26 14.54 -4.75
CA LYS A 95 5.25 14.43 -3.69
C LYS A 95 4.43 13.14 -3.87
N LYS A 96 4.52 12.25 -2.89
CA LYS A 96 3.60 11.13 -2.76
C LYS A 96 2.21 11.70 -2.51
N ASP A 97 1.33 11.61 -3.49
CA ASP A 97 -0.08 11.99 -3.30
C ASP A 97 -0.78 10.86 -2.53
N GLU A 98 -0.98 11.09 -1.23
CA GLU A 98 -1.65 10.14 -0.33
C GLU A 98 -3.02 9.72 -0.87
N LYS A 99 -3.73 10.63 -1.54
CA LYS A 99 -5.02 10.34 -2.17
C LYS A 99 -4.91 9.34 -3.33
N ILE A 100 -3.78 9.33 -4.04
CA ILE A 100 -3.54 8.36 -5.12
C ILE A 100 -3.33 6.98 -4.49
N ILE A 101 -2.50 6.87 -3.47
CA ILE A 101 -2.26 5.61 -2.74
C ILE A 101 -3.57 5.06 -2.19
N GLU A 102 -4.37 5.90 -1.56
CA GLU A 102 -5.68 5.54 -1.02
C GLU A 102 -6.62 4.98 -2.10
N LYS A 103 -6.78 5.69 -3.22
CA LYS A 103 -7.60 5.23 -4.35
C LYS A 103 -7.10 3.89 -4.91
N MET A 104 -5.79 3.69 -4.98
CA MET A 104 -5.20 2.44 -5.43
C MET A 104 -5.49 1.28 -4.45
N CYS A 105 -5.34 1.50 -3.15
CA CYS A 105 -5.68 0.50 -2.13
C CYS A 105 -7.12 0.02 -2.26
N ILE A 106 -8.05 0.96 -2.48
CA ILE A 106 -9.47 0.65 -2.66
C ILE A 106 -9.72 -0.15 -3.94
N SER A 107 -9.14 0.32 -5.03
CA SER A 107 -9.29 -0.32 -6.34
C SER A 107 -8.76 -1.74 -6.31
N LEU A 108 -7.59 -1.95 -5.73
CA LEU A 108 -7.00 -3.27 -5.53
C LEU A 108 -7.87 -4.16 -4.66
N LYS A 109 -8.39 -3.63 -3.56
CA LYS A 109 -9.26 -4.40 -2.67
C LYS A 109 -10.53 -4.88 -3.38
N LYS A 110 -11.14 -4.02 -4.21
CA LYS A 110 -12.29 -4.39 -5.04
C LYS A 110 -11.93 -5.47 -6.06
N ILE A 111 -10.78 -5.34 -6.71
CA ILE A 111 -10.29 -6.30 -7.70
C ILE A 111 -10.01 -7.65 -7.04
N VAL A 112 -9.22 -7.67 -5.96
CA VAL A 112 -8.89 -8.91 -5.23
C VAL A 112 -10.15 -9.60 -4.68
N LYS A 113 -11.13 -8.82 -4.19
CA LYS A 113 -12.40 -9.39 -3.75
C LYS A 113 -13.17 -10.07 -4.89
N ARG A 114 -13.24 -9.44 -6.07
CA ARG A 114 -13.91 -10.01 -7.24
C ARG A 114 -13.23 -11.29 -7.74
N ILE A 115 -11.90 -11.29 -7.76
CA ILE A 115 -11.12 -12.45 -8.21
C ILE A 115 -11.30 -13.63 -7.25
N LYS A 116 -11.24 -13.39 -5.93
CA LYS A 116 -11.50 -14.44 -4.93
C LYS A 116 -12.90 -15.04 -5.03
N GLN A 117 -13.87 -14.27 -5.50
CA GLN A 117 -15.24 -14.76 -5.73
C GLN A 117 -15.36 -15.63 -6.98
N SER A 118 -14.42 -15.54 -7.93
CA SER A 118 -14.43 -16.32 -9.16
C SER A 118 -13.69 -17.66 -9.09
N GLU A 119 -13.29 -18.10 -7.88
CA GLU A 119 -12.55 -19.36 -7.62
C GLU A 119 -11.22 -19.52 -8.39
N ASN A 120 -10.78 -18.51 -9.09
CA ASN A 120 -9.52 -18.53 -9.84
C ASN A 120 -8.36 -17.99 -8.99
N ASP A 121 -7.26 -18.73 -8.99
CA ASP A 121 -6.01 -18.24 -8.43
C ASP A 121 -5.52 -17.04 -9.24
N PHE A 122 -5.54 -15.87 -8.60
CA PHE A 122 -5.04 -14.66 -9.22
C PHE A 122 -3.51 -14.70 -9.25
N LYS A 123 -2.95 -14.69 -10.44
CA LYS A 123 -1.49 -14.61 -10.64
C LYS A 123 -1.04 -13.24 -11.10
N GLU A 124 -1.69 -12.71 -12.14
CA GLU A 124 -1.33 -11.42 -12.72
C GLU A 124 -2.51 -10.76 -13.42
N MET A 125 -2.47 -9.44 -13.56
CA MET A 125 -3.43 -8.64 -14.31
C MET A 125 -2.75 -7.41 -14.90
N THR A 126 -3.17 -7.04 -16.09
CA THR A 126 -2.74 -5.83 -16.78
C THR A 126 -3.94 -4.96 -17.10
N ILE A 127 -3.86 -3.68 -16.72
CA ILE A 127 -4.87 -2.67 -17.03
C ILE A 127 -4.23 -1.63 -17.94
N ASN A 128 -4.75 -1.52 -19.17
CA ASN A 128 -4.29 -0.54 -20.14
C ASN A 128 -5.13 0.73 -20.02
N ASN A 129 -4.50 1.82 -19.61
CA ASN A 129 -5.07 3.16 -19.62
C ASN A 129 -4.57 3.95 -20.84
N LYS A 130 -5.12 5.16 -21.03
CA LYS A 130 -4.75 6.02 -22.15
C LYS A 130 -3.24 6.34 -22.18
N ASN A 131 -2.63 6.59 -21.05
CA ASN A 131 -1.24 7.07 -20.93
C ASN A 131 -0.29 6.11 -20.20
N ASN A 132 -0.82 5.09 -19.51
CA ASN A 132 -0.02 4.17 -18.72
C ASN A 132 -0.57 2.75 -18.73
N ILE A 133 0.27 1.82 -18.30
CA ILE A 133 -0.08 0.43 -18.05
C ILE A 133 0.04 0.21 -16.54
N ILE A 134 -1.00 -0.34 -15.93
CA ILE A 134 -0.95 -0.79 -14.55
C ILE A 134 -0.81 -2.31 -14.57
N TYR A 135 0.29 -2.80 -14.08
CA TYR A 135 0.54 -4.23 -13.95
C TYR A 135 0.46 -4.63 -12.48
N VAL A 136 -0.34 -5.65 -12.21
CA VAL A 136 -0.55 -6.21 -10.87
C VAL A 136 -0.18 -7.68 -10.92
N SER A 137 0.67 -8.14 -10.00
CA SER A 137 0.98 -9.56 -9.90
C SER A 137 1.21 -9.99 -8.45
N GLU A 138 1.16 -11.30 -8.24
CA GLU A 138 1.75 -11.87 -7.05
C GLU A 138 3.24 -11.61 -7.07
N PHE A 139 3.78 -11.17 -5.93
CA PHE A 139 5.20 -10.91 -5.78
C PHE A 139 5.88 -12.07 -5.06
N ASN A 140 5.31 -12.50 -3.97
CA ASN A 140 5.68 -13.71 -3.23
C ASN A 140 4.46 -14.29 -2.50
N GLU A 141 4.67 -15.23 -1.58
CA GLU A 141 3.60 -15.85 -0.80
C GLU A 141 2.77 -14.84 0.00
N TYR A 142 3.39 -13.74 0.47
CA TYR A 142 2.76 -12.77 1.38
C TYR A 142 2.38 -11.46 0.71
N CYS A 143 2.98 -11.14 -0.43
CA CYS A 143 2.90 -9.83 -1.05
C CYS A 143 2.41 -9.88 -2.49
N SER A 144 1.70 -8.84 -2.89
CA SER A 144 1.38 -8.48 -4.27
C SER A 144 2.07 -7.17 -4.63
N ILE A 145 2.52 -7.06 -5.87
CA ILE A 145 3.15 -5.86 -6.42
C ILE A 145 2.25 -5.19 -7.45
N VAL A 146 2.22 -3.87 -7.43
CA VAL A 146 1.58 -3.05 -8.45
C VAL A 146 2.60 -2.12 -9.04
N VAL A 147 2.70 -2.12 -10.35
CA VAL A 147 3.65 -1.32 -11.10
C VAL A 147 2.90 -0.44 -12.08
N ILE A 148 3.21 0.86 -12.08
CA ILE A 148 2.70 1.81 -13.07
C ILE A 148 3.82 2.11 -14.06
N LEU A 149 3.57 1.79 -15.31
CA LEU A 149 4.51 1.87 -16.42
C LEU A 149 4.02 2.89 -17.45
N LEU A 150 4.95 3.51 -18.16
CA LEU A 150 4.65 4.23 -19.39
C LEU A 150 4.28 3.24 -20.50
N LYS A 151 3.56 3.70 -21.52
CA LYS A 151 2.94 2.82 -22.55
C LYS A 151 3.93 2.05 -23.43
N ASP A 152 5.15 2.55 -23.58
CA ASP A 152 6.13 2.03 -24.54
C ASP A 152 7.06 0.95 -23.94
N ILE A 153 6.77 0.52 -22.71
CA ILE A 153 7.62 -0.44 -22.00
C ILE A 153 7.23 -1.89 -22.38
N ARG A 154 8.24 -2.72 -22.61
CA ARG A 154 8.05 -4.16 -22.89
C ARG A 154 7.62 -4.89 -21.62
N LEU A 155 6.33 -5.22 -21.53
CA LEU A 155 5.74 -5.86 -20.34
C LEU A 155 6.44 -7.18 -19.96
N GLU A 156 6.93 -7.96 -20.93
CA GLU A 156 7.62 -9.22 -20.67
C GLU A 156 8.93 -9.02 -19.89
N LEU A 157 9.67 -7.93 -20.16
CA LEU A 157 10.86 -7.58 -19.38
C LEU A 157 10.49 -7.17 -17.97
N VAL A 158 9.38 -6.47 -17.80
CA VAL A 158 8.86 -6.10 -16.46
C VAL A 158 8.53 -7.35 -15.65
N LYS A 159 7.81 -8.30 -16.24
CA LYS A 159 7.47 -9.58 -15.60
C LYS A 159 8.72 -10.35 -15.18
N LEU A 160 9.71 -10.43 -16.05
CA LEU A 160 10.98 -11.11 -15.76
C LEU A 160 11.71 -10.44 -14.59
N ASN A 161 11.83 -9.10 -14.61
CA ASN A 161 12.50 -8.36 -13.54
C ASN A 161 11.77 -8.48 -12.19
N ILE A 162 10.45 -8.46 -12.19
CA ILE A 162 9.63 -8.68 -10.97
C ILE A 162 9.89 -10.09 -10.42
N LYS A 163 9.93 -11.11 -11.28
CA LYS A 163 10.20 -12.49 -10.87
C LYS A 163 11.61 -12.67 -10.28
N ILE A 164 12.61 -12.02 -10.85
CA ILE A 164 13.98 -12.01 -10.32
C ILE A 164 13.99 -11.26 -8.99
N GLY A 165 13.37 -10.08 -8.96
CA GLY A 165 13.27 -9.23 -7.78
C GLY A 165 12.58 -9.93 -6.60
N SER A 166 11.54 -10.71 -6.84
CA SER A 166 10.85 -11.48 -5.80
C SER A 166 11.81 -12.43 -5.06
N LYS A 167 12.64 -13.14 -5.80
CA LYS A 167 13.63 -14.06 -5.20
C LYS A 167 14.70 -13.34 -4.39
N LEU A 168 15.18 -12.19 -4.88
CA LEU A 168 16.16 -11.36 -4.16
C LEU A 168 15.55 -10.78 -2.88
N PHE A 169 14.31 -10.32 -2.96
CA PHE A 169 13.58 -9.76 -1.82
C PHE A 169 13.41 -10.77 -0.68
N GLU A 170 13.09 -12.03 -0.98
CA GLU A 170 12.99 -13.08 0.01
C GLU A 170 14.33 -13.30 0.74
N ASN A 171 15.42 -13.34 0.00
CA ASN A 171 16.76 -13.52 0.57
C ASN A 171 17.21 -12.33 1.45
N GLU A 172 16.85 -11.10 1.10
CA GLU A 172 17.26 -9.90 1.85
C GLU A 172 16.43 -9.64 3.12
N ILE A 173 15.19 -10.12 3.16
CA ILE A 173 14.28 -9.84 4.28
C ILE A 173 14.25 -10.98 5.30
N THR A 174 14.54 -12.21 4.88
CA THR A 174 14.62 -13.37 5.78
C THR A 174 15.95 -13.48 6.51
N ASN A 175 17.00 -12.78 6.07
CA ASN A 175 18.29 -12.62 6.74
C ASN A 175 18.37 -11.26 7.46
#